data_a06a347e233ed9af1b0a91dec5ee9dba
#
_entry.id   a06a347e233ed9af1b0a91dec5ee9dba
#
_cell.length_a   1.000
_cell.length_b   1.000
_cell.length_c   1.000
_cell.angle_alpha   90.00
_cell.angle_beta   90.00
_cell.angle_gamma   90.00
#
_symmetry.space_group_name_H-M   'P 1'
#
loop_
_entity.id
_entity.type
_entity.pdbx_description
1 polymer ?
#
loop_
_entity_poly.entity_id
_entity_poly.type
_entity_poly.pdbx_seq_one_letter_code
_entity_poly.pdbx_strand_id
1 'polypeptide(L)'
;MQSLEITDPVSHRGSVSNRETPRRFIELDVWFQDLISIPIPDRSFEQFPDRDPPGSPRRLRDYCFPYNSHMPASAPIKFFRPGGRTPSQMRPLTLTPGFVQTAEGSVLVSLGNTRVLTNATIEPGVPGWLRNSGRGWVTAEYAMLPRSTVSRTPRESERGKIGGRTHEIQRLIGRSLRSVVDMQLLGERTVILDCDVIQADGGTRTAAITGAALALAIALNALVTAGALKQSPLKQLVAATSVGIVDGTALLDLCYEEDSQAEVDMNVVMTADGGLVETQATAEKGSFSRSELNGLIDLAQDGLKDIFAAQRAVLGT
;
A
#
# COMPACT_ATOMS: atom_id res chain seq x y z
N MET A 1 1.22 40.69 56.16
CA MET A 1 1.00 42.13 55.88
C MET A 1 1.30 42.29 54.40
N GLN A 2 0.47 42.56 53.49
CA GLN A 2 -0.84 43.17 53.35
C GLN A 2 -1.58 42.52 52.19
N SER A 3 -2.81 42.28 52.43
CA SER A 3 -3.86 41.93 51.43
C SER A 3 -4.22 43.14 50.58
N LEU A 4 -4.73 42.90 49.36
CA LEU A 4 -5.67 43.77 48.64
C LEU A 4 -6.13 42.96 47.42
N GLU A 5 -7.27 42.37 47.46
CA GLU A 5 -8.65 42.81 47.23
C GLU A 5 -9.04 42.95 45.74
N ILE A 6 -10.03 42.15 45.46
CA ILE A 6 -10.90 41.98 44.29
C ILE A 6 -11.66 43.27 43.97
N THR A 7 -11.85 43.59 42.69
CA THR A 7 -13.09 44.25 42.20
C THR A 7 -13.32 43.95 40.70
N ASP A 8 -14.35 43.14 40.42
CA ASP A 8 -15.20 43.41 39.26
C ASP A 8 -16.06 44.66 39.52
N PRO A 9 -16.48 45.43 38.54
CA PRO A 9 -17.73 45.13 37.86
C PRO A 9 -18.01 45.75 36.48
N VAL A 10 -19.17 45.30 35.93
CA VAL A 10 -20.17 46.06 35.17
C VAL A 10 -20.17 45.96 33.64
N SER A 11 -21.20 45.25 33.22
CA SER A 11 -21.90 45.23 31.95
C SER A 11 -22.08 46.61 31.23
N HIS A 12 -21.88 46.61 29.94
CA HIS A 12 -22.65 47.48 29.06
C HIS A 12 -23.09 46.73 27.77
N ARG A 13 -24.43 46.65 27.66
CA ARG A 13 -25.13 46.33 26.42
C ARG A 13 -24.93 47.49 25.42
N GLY A 14 -24.54 47.14 24.21
CA GLY A 14 -24.54 48.07 23.07
C GLY A 14 -24.98 47.36 21.82
N SER A 15 -26.22 47.57 21.41
CA SER A 15 -26.79 47.16 20.15
C SER A 15 -26.19 47.99 19.02
N VAL A 16 -25.64 47.36 17.97
CA VAL A 16 -25.42 48.06 16.70
C VAL A 16 -25.61 47.11 15.52
N SER A 17 -26.69 47.36 14.84
CA SER A 17 -26.97 47.39 13.39
C SER A 17 -26.22 46.45 12.44
N ASN A 18 -27.05 45.67 11.77
CA ASN A 18 -26.83 45.08 10.47
C ASN A 18 -26.12 46.05 9.48
N ARG A 19 -24.99 45.62 8.94
CA ARG A 19 -24.55 46.07 7.63
C ARG A 19 -24.29 44.83 6.77
N GLU A 20 -25.12 44.65 5.79
CA GLU A 20 -24.96 43.74 4.66
C GLU A 20 -23.70 44.13 3.88
N THR A 21 -22.82 43.17 3.67
CA THR A 21 -21.75 43.24 2.67
C THR A 21 -22.12 42.34 1.50
N PRO A 22 -22.04 42.80 0.25
CA PRO A 22 -22.50 42.04 -0.90
C PRO A 22 -21.58 40.89 -1.23
N ARG A 23 -22.20 39.71 -1.38
CA ARG A 23 -21.55 38.52 -1.96
C ARG A 23 -21.22 38.80 -3.41
N ARG A 24 -19.94 38.89 -3.75
CA ARG A 24 -19.48 38.75 -5.12
C ARG A 24 -19.55 37.27 -5.50
N PHE A 25 -20.54 36.95 -6.32
CA PHE A 25 -20.51 35.75 -7.15
C PHE A 25 -19.41 35.96 -8.19
N ILE A 26 -18.39 35.08 -8.17
CA ILE A 26 -17.49 34.92 -9.30
C ILE A 26 -18.15 33.86 -10.18
N GLU A 27 -18.69 34.31 -11.30
CA GLU A 27 -19.09 33.48 -12.41
C GLU A 27 -17.85 32.78 -12.96
N LEU A 28 -17.82 31.44 -12.82
CA LEU A 28 -16.95 30.53 -13.53
C LEU A 28 -17.80 29.74 -14.53
N ASP A 29 -18.33 30.47 -15.50
CA ASP A 29 -18.77 29.90 -16.76
C ASP A 29 -17.64 30.01 -17.78
N VAL A 30 -17.62 29.07 -18.70
CA VAL A 30 -16.68 28.84 -19.80
C VAL A 30 -15.52 27.87 -19.41
N TRP A 31 -15.75 26.56 -19.68
CA TRP A 31 -14.86 25.54 -20.23
C TRP A 31 -15.45 24.14 -20.06
N PHE A 32 -16.69 23.90 -20.53
CA PHE A 32 -17.25 22.55 -20.66
C PHE A 32 -18.17 22.42 -21.90
N GLN A 33 -17.66 22.79 -23.06
CA GLN A 33 -18.25 22.42 -24.33
C GLN A 33 -17.11 22.13 -25.30
N ASP A 34 -16.70 20.86 -25.37
CA ASP A 34 -16.04 20.20 -26.49
C ASP A 34 -15.41 18.89 -26.02
N LEU A 35 -16.22 17.91 -25.68
CA LEU A 35 -15.79 16.50 -25.61
C LEU A 35 -17.02 15.62 -25.32
N ILE A 36 -17.88 15.39 -26.30
CA ILE A 36 -18.67 14.18 -26.48
C ILE A 36 -19.38 14.30 -27.84
N SER A 37 -18.74 13.79 -28.88
CA SER A 37 -19.42 13.37 -30.10
C SER A 37 -18.76 12.06 -30.56
N ILE A 38 -19.14 10.98 -29.88
CA ILE A 38 -18.95 9.63 -30.38
C ILE A 38 -20.33 9.16 -30.81
N PRO A 39 -20.59 8.87 -32.11
CA PRO A 39 -21.89 8.39 -32.53
C PRO A 39 -22.09 6.96 -32.02
N ILE A 40 -23.17 6.75 -31.27
CA ILE A 40 -23.68 5.44 -30.90
C ILE A 40 -24.34 4.82 -32.15
N PRO A 41 -23.91 3.64 -32.62
CA PRO A 41 -24.60 2.98 -33.73
C PRO A 41 -25.99 2.53 -33.26
N ASP A 42 -26.98 2.94 -34.03
CA ASP A 42 -28.39 2.58 -33.95
C ASP A 42 -28.53 1.04 -34.05
N ARG A 43 -28.92 0.38 -32.96
CA ARG A 43 -29.38 -0.99 -32.99
C ARG A 43 -30.89 -0.97 -33.12
N SER A 44 -31.38 -1.06 -34.34
CA SER A 44 -32.75 -1.38 -34.66
C SER A 44 -33.17 -2.68 -33.98
N PHE A 45 -34.22 -2.58 -33.19
CA PHE A 45 -34.93 -3.71 -32.59
C PHE A 45 -35.51 -4.59 -33.71
N GLU A 46 -34.94 -5.78 -33.90
CA GLU A 46 -35.64 -6.85 -34.65
C GLU A 46 -36.68 -7.49 -33.74
N GLN A 47 -37.92 -7.42 -34.23
CA GLN A 47 -39.11 -8.02 -33.62
C GLN A 47 -38.99 -9.53 -33.60
N PHE A 48 -39.15 -10.13 -32.41
CA PHE A 48 -39.40 -11.57 -32.27
C PHE A 48 -40.84 -11.89 -32.68
N PRO A 49 -41.09 -12.92 -33.49
CA PRO A 49 -42.46 -13.37 -33.82
C PRO A 49 -43.08 -14.13 -32.64
N ASP A 50 -44.39 -13.97 -32.54
CA ASP A 50 -45.31 -14.44 -31.51
C ASP A 50 -45.36 -15.97 -31.31
N ARG A 51 -45.45 -16.34 -30.10
CA ARG A 51 -46.08 -17.43 -29.35
C ARG A 51 -46.73 -18.60 -30.10
N ASP A 52 -46.25 -19.80 -29.82
CA ASP A 52 -47.00 -21.06 -29.94
C ASP A 52 -47.82 -21.33 -28.65
N PRO A 53 -49.00 -21.96 -28.79
CA PRO A 53 -49.94 -22.20 -27.68
C PRO A 53 -49.52 -23.39 -26.79
N PRO A 54 -50.07 -23.49 -25.53
CA PRO A 54 -49.60 -24.44 -24.55
C PRO A 54 -50.24 -25.85 -24.73
N GLY A 55 -49.39 -26.87 -24.70
CA GLY A 55 -49.87 -28.24 -24.44
C GLY A 55 -49.27 -29.35 -25.29
N SER A 56 -48.01 -29.74 -25.06
CA SER A 56 -47.60 -31.14 -25.20
C SER A 56 -46.18 -31.35 -24.58
N PRO A 57 -45.92 -32.46 -23.83
CA PRO A 57 -44.62 -32.72 -23.24
C PRO A 57 -43.67 -33.30 -24.29
N ARG A 58 -42.74 -32.51 -24.79
CA ARG A 58 -41.63 -33.04 -25.59
C ARG A 58 -40.55 -33.58 -24.66
N ARG A 59 -40.21 -34.84 -24.86
CA ARG A 59 -39.18 -35.57 -24.13
C ARG A 59 -37.79 -34.96 -24.46
N LEU A 60 -37.03 -34.64 -23.42
CA LEU A 60 -35.62 -34.27 -23.49
C LEU A 60 -34.74 -35.47 -23.90
N ARG A 61 -34.78 -35.91 -25.13
CA ARG A 61 -33.98 -37.06 -25.58
C ARG A 61 -33.31 -36.95 -26.94
N ASP A 62 -33.40 -35.84 -27.67
CA ASP A 62 -32.91 -35.80 -29.06
C ASP A 62 -31.97 -34.63 -29.39
N TYR A 63 -31.16 -34.17 -28.42
CA TYR A 63 -30.03 -33.32 -28.73
C TYR A 63 -28.71 -33.98 -28.28
N CYS A 64 -28.42 -35.15 -28.89
CA CYS A 64 -27.03 -35.59 -28.98
C CYS A 64 -26.32 -34.75 -30.05
N PHE A 65 -25.65 -33.71 -29.65
CA PHE A 65 -24.62 -33.13 -30.51
C PHE A 65 -23.44 -34.10 -30.59
N PRO A 66 -22.94 -34.46 -31.78
CA PRO A 66 -21.74 -35.27 -31.88
C PRO A 66 -20.59 -34.50 -31.22
N TYR A 67 -20.03 -35.06 -30.16
CA TYR A 67 -18.80 -34.56 -29.52
C TYR A 67 -17.68 -34.72 -30.53
N ASN A 68 -17.34 -33.62 -31.23
CA ASN A 68 -16.27 -33.61 -32.20
C ASN A 68 -14.92 -33.48 -31.40
N SER A 69 -14.26 -34.61 -31.20
CA SER A 69 -13.01 -34.76 -30.44
C SER A 69 -11.79 -34.16 -31.11
N HIS A 70 -11.94 -33.22 -32.03
CA HIS A 70 -10.85 -32.51 -32.71
C HIS A 70 -11.07 -31.00 -32.63
N MET A 71 -11.13 -30.46 -31.40
CA MET A 71 -10.72 -29.08 -31.22
C MET A 71 -9.18 -29.07 -31.15
N PRO A 72 -8.48 -28.33 -32.01
CA PRO A 72 -7.08 -28.10 -31.79
C PRO A 72 -6.91 -27.48 -30.41
N ALA A 73 -5.98 -28.03 -29.59
CA ALA A 73 -5.65 -27.43 -28.31
C ALA A 73 -5.43 -25.94 -28.55
N SER A 74 -6.29 -25.11 -27.96
CA SER A 74 -6.13 -23.65 -28.04
C SER A 74 -4.71 -23.35 -27.60
N ALA A 75 -3.95 -22.67 -28.45
CA ALA A 75 -2.63 -22.18 -28.07
C ALA A 75 -2.78 -21.47 -26.71
N PRO A 76 -1.86 -21.67 -25.75
CA PRO A 76 -2.00 -21.05 -24.43
C PRO A 76 -2.19 -19.55 -24.64
N ILE A 77 -3.28 -19.01 -24.14
CA ILE A 77 -3.53 -17.56 -24.16
C ILE A 77 -2.34 -16.99 -23.40
N LYS A 78 -1.43 -16.31 -24.08
CA LYS A 78 -0.31 -15.64 -23.42
C LYS A 78 -0.90 -14.59 -22.51
N PHE A 79 -0.87 -14.85 -21.20
CA PHE A 79 -1.22 -13.84 -20.20
C PHE A 79 -0.37 -12.59 -20.48
N PHE A 80 -1.05 -11.48 -20.76
CA PHE A 80 -0.39 -10.23 -21.10
C PHE A 80 -0.43 -9.33 -19.85
N ARG A 81 0.71 -9.18 -19.19
CA ARG A 81 0.83 -8.33 -18.02
C ARG A 81 0.62 -6.85 -18.37
N PRO A 82 -0.05 -6.06 -17.53
CA PRO A 82 -0.13 -4.61 -17.68
C PRO A 82 1.26 -3.99 -17.85
N GLY A 83 1.39 -3.10 -18.86
CA GLY A 83 2.68 -2.49 -19.20
C GLY A 83 3.65 -3.39 -19.98
N GLY A 84 3.23 -4.58 -20.44
CA GLY A 84 4.07 -5.47 -21.26
C GLY A 84 5.21 -6.14 -20.49
N ARG A 85 5.12 -6.21 -19.15
CA ARG A 85 6.14 -6.82 -18.28
C ARG A 85 6.28 -8.32 -18.52
N THR A 86 7.48 -8.86 -18.35
CA THR A 86 7.69 -10.30 -18.24
C THR A 86 7.24 -10.81 -16.85
N PRO A 87 6.99 -12.11 -16.68
CA PRO A 87 6.60 -12.67 -15.38
C PRO A 87 7.53 -12.31 -14.21
N SER A 88 8.83 -12.26 -14.45
CA SER A 88 9.85 -11.94 -13.44
C SER A 88 10.23 -10.46 -13.37
N GLN A 89 9.53 -9.58 -14.11
CA GLN A 89 9.85 -8.16 -14.13
C GLN A 89 8.98 -7.37 -13.15
N MET A 90 9.63 -6.59 -12.28
CA MET A 90 8.97 -5.62 -11.41
C MET A 90 8.52 -4.37 -12.18
N ARG A 91 7.56 -3.64 -11.61
CA ARG A 91 7.25 -2.26 -12.03
C ARG A 91 8.46 -1.36 -11.77
N PRO A 92 8.59 -0.23 -12.49
CA PRO A 92 9.63 0.75 -12.18
C PRO A 92 9.56 1.18 -10.72
N LEU A 93 10.70 1.07 -10.02
CA LEU A 93 10.87 1.48 -8.63
C LEU A 93 11.68 2.77 -8.55
N THR A 94 11.18 3.76 -7.81
CA THR A 94 11.91 4.96 -7.45
C THR A 94 11.78 5.20 -5.95
N LEU A 95 12.90 5.42 -5.27
CA LEU A 95 12.98 5.77 -3.85
C LEU A 95 13.50 7.21 -3.76
N THR A 96 12.65 8.15 -3.35
CA THR A 96 13.00 9.57 -3.22
C THR A 96 13.21 9.92 -1.76
N PRO A 97 14.46 10.06 -1.28
CA PRO A 97 14.75 10.42 0.10
C PRO A 97 14.48 11.90 0.36
N GLY A 98 14.31 12.29 1.64
CA GLY A 98 14.15 13.66 2.08
C GLY A 98 12.89 14.34 1.57
N PHE A 99 11.84 13.58 1.30
CA PHE A 99 10.58 14.11 0.77
C PHE A 99 9.90 15.05 1.78
N VAL A 100 9.86 14.67 3.05
CA VAL A 100 9.44 15.52 4.17
C VAL A 100 10.68 16.00 4.90
N GLN A 101 10.94 17.31 4.89
CA GLN A 101 12.16 17.90 5.42
C GLN A 101 12.24 17.94 6.95
N THR A 102 11.09 17.85 7.62
CA THR A 102 10.98 17.91 9.08
C THR A 102 11.14 16.56 9.78
N ALA A 103 11.09 15.45 9.02
CA ALA A 103 11.27 14.10 9.56
C ALA A 103 12.76 13.74 9.63
N GLU A 104 13.17 12.96 10.64
CA GLU A 104 14.56 12.48 10.78
C GLU A 104 14.95 11.54 9.64
N GLY A 105 13.98 10.86 9.04
CA GLY A 105 14.12 10.07 7.81
C GLY A 105 12.83 10.11 7.02
N SER A 106 12.90 10.37 5.73
CA SER A 106 11.72 10.44 4.88
C SER A 106 12.01 9.86 3.51
N VAL A 107 11.09 9.04 3.00
CA VAL A 107 11.17 8.44 1.66
C VAL A 107 9.80 8.40 1.01
N LEU A 108 9.69 8.91 -0.20
CA LEU A 108 8.56 8.60 -1.08
C LEU A 108 8.94 7.40 -1.94
N VAL A 109 8.20 6.31 -1.77
CA VAL A 109 8.29 5.12 -2.63
C VAL A 109 7.31 5.27 -3.78
N SER A 110 7.82 5.13 -5.01
CA SER A 110 7.02 5.00 -6.23
C SER A 110 7.32 3.65 -6.88
N LEU A 111 6.33 2.76 -6.93
CA LEU A 111 6.41 1.44 -7.53
C LEU A 111 5.30 1.31 -8.57
N GLY A 112 5.63 1.55 -9.84
CA GLY A 112 4.62 1.77 -10.87
C GLY A 112 3.69 2.92 -10.50
N ASN A 113 2.40 2.64 -10.36
CA ASN A 113 1.41 3.62 -9.90
C ASN A 113 1.23 3.65 -8.37
N THR A 114 1.75 2.69 -7.63
CA THR A 114 1.70 2.71 -6.16
C THR A 114 2.65 3.77 -5.62
N ARG A 115 2.15 4.62 -4.71
CA ARG A 115 2.91 5.65 -4.01
C ARG A 115 2.66 5.59 -2.52
N VAL A 116 3.74 5.44 -1.77
CA VAL A 116 3.70 5.40 -0.31
C VAL A 116 4.72 6.37 0.25
N LEU A 117 4.28 7.29 1.08
CA LEU A 117 5.15 8.17 1.86
C LEU A 117 5.48 7.47 3.18
N THR A 118 6.76 7.41 3.51
CA THR A 118 7.24 6.82 4.77
C THR A 118 8.13 7.81 5.48
N ASN A 119 7.79 8.11 6.74
CA ASN A 119 8.53 9.03 7.58
C ASN A 119 8.98 8.34 8.87
N ALA A 120 10.19 8.60 9.32
CA ALA A 120 10.71 8.12 10.58
C ALA A 120 10.81 9.31 11.55
N THR A 121 10.22 9.16 12.73
CA THR A 121 10.32 10.09 13.85
C THR A 121 11.05 9.42 15.00
N ILE A 122 12.00 10.11 15.63
CA ILE A 122 12.77 9.60 16.76
C ILE A 122 12.35 10.34 18.03
N GLU A 123 11.69 9.63 18.94
CA GLU A 123 11.27 10.16 20.22
C GLU A 123 12.22 9.70 21.36
N PRO A 124 12.51 10.57 22.33
CA PRO A 124 13.21 10.16 23.53
C PRO A 124 12.31 9.26 24.40
N GLY A 125 12.90 8.22 24.98
CA GLY A 125 12.21 7.27 25.84
C GLY A 125 11.58 6.12 25.08
N VAL A 126 10.96 5.22 25.85
CA VAL A 126 10.35 3.98 25.36
C VAL A 126 9.00 3.73 26.06
N PRO A 127 8.11 2.89 25.50
CA PRO A 127 6.88 2.48 26.16
C PRO A 127 7.10 2.00 27.59
N GLY A 128 6.11 2.21 28.47
CA GLY A 128 6.23 1.95 29.92
C GLY A 128 6.77 0.57 30.30
N TRP A 129 6.42 -0.46 29.52
CA TRP A 129 6.88 -1.83 29.73
C TRP A 129 8.35 -2.09 29.34
N LEU A 130 9.01 -1.14 28.66
CA LEU A 130 10.46 -1.19 28.29
C LEU A 130 11.33 -0.22 29.10
N ARG A 131 10.75 0.61 29.95
CA ARG A 131 11.50 1.58 30.76
C ARG A 131 12.56 0.90 31.63
N ASN A 132 13.72 1.52 31.71
CA ASN A 132 14.88 1.01 32.48
C ASN A 132 15.43 -0.33 31.95
N SER A 133 15.07 -0.74 30.73
CA SER A 133 15.64 -1.95 30.10
C SER A 133 16.95 -1.66 29.35
N GLY A 134 17.26 -0.39 29.09
CA GLY A 134 18.35 0.04 28.22
C GLY A 134 18.11 -0.24 26.73
N ARG A 135 16.90 -0.66 26.35
CA ARG A 135 16.53 -1.06 24.99
C ARG A 135 15.61 -0.04 24.36
N GLY A 136 15.82 0.20 23.08
CA GLY A 136 14.92 1.01 22.26
C GLY A 136 13.71 0.23 21.72
N TRP A 137 12.88 0.94 20.99
CA TRP A 137 11.69 0.39 20.35
C TRP A 137 11.52 0.94 18.94
N VAL A 138 11.04 0.11 18.02
CA VAL A 138 10.62 0.51 16.66
C VAL A 138 9.20 0.07 16.46
N THR A 139 8.34 1.01 16.07
CA THR A 139 6.94 0.77 15.77
C THR A 139 6.56 1.42 14.44
N ALA A 140 5.39 1.08 13.91
CA ALA A 140 4.93 1.66 12.66
C ALA A 140 3.41 1.90 12.70
N GLU A 141 3.02 3.00 12.08
CA GLU A 141 1.65 3.32 11.72
C GLU A 141 1.49 3.14 10.20
N TYR A 142 0.27 2.83 9.78
CA TYR A 142 -0.06 2.66 8.37
C TYR A 142 -1.45 3.23 8.11
N ALA A 143 -1.59 4.02 7.07
CA ALA A 143 -2.87 4.57 6.67
C ALA A 143 -2.97 4.64 5.14
N MET A 144 -4.22 4.63 4.64
CA MET A 144 -4.53 4.90 3.24
C MET A 144 -5.29 6.21 3.14
N LEU A 145 -4.82 7.14 2.28
CA LEU A 145 -5.57 8.36 2.02
C LEU A 145 -6.95 8.03 1.41
N PRO A 146 -7.99 8.83 1.68
CA PRO A 146 -9.34 8.55 1.18
C PRO A 146 -9.46 8.33 -0.32
N ARG A 147 -8.60 8.98 -1.10
CA ARG A 147 -8.53 8.88 -2.58
C ARG A 147 -7.31 8.14 -3.08
N SER A 148 -6.68 7.35 -2.25
CA SER A 148 -5.59 6.47 -2.69
C SER A 148 -6.08 5.36 -3.64
N THR A 149 -7.37 5.04 -3.61
CA THR A 149 -8.05 4.06 -4.47
C THR A 149 -9.02 4.74 -5.44
N VAL A 150 -9.48 4.03 -6.46
CA VAL A 150 -10.43 4.52 -7.48
C VAL A 150 -11.70 5.08 -6.83
N SER A 151 -12.26 4.39 -5.86
CA SER A 151 -13.40 4.88 -5.06
C SER A 151 -12.89 5.51 -3.76
N ARG A 152 -13.53 6.62 -3.32
CA ARG A 152 -13.20 7.25 -2.04
C ARG A 152 -13.58 6.32 -0.88
N THR A 153 -12.63 6.09 0.02
CA THR A 153 -12.88 5.42 1.30
C THR A 153 -12.90 6.44 2.44
N PRO A 154 -13.81 6.33 3.44
CA PRO A 154 -13.78 7.19 4.62
C PRO A 154 -12.47 7.01 5.40
N ARG A 155 -12.00 8.08 6.07
CA ARG A 155 -10.86 7.97 6.99
C ARG A 155 -11.22 7.03 8.15
N GLU A 156 -10.27 6.22 8.59
CA GLU A 156 -10.50 5.32 9.74
C GLU A 156 -10.78 6.11 11.03
N SER A 157 -10.21 7.30 11.18
CA SER A 157 -10.51 8.21 12.30
C SER A 157 -11.98 8.64 12.36
N GLU A 158 -12.67 8.74 11.22
CA GLU A 158 -14.12 9.03 11.18
C GLU A 158 -14.95 7.83 11.68
N ARG A 159 -14.42 6.62 11.60
CA ARG A 159 -15.07 5.39 12.09
C ARG A 159 -14.82 5.11 13.57
N GLY A 160 -14.00 5.92 14.23
CA GLY A 160 -13.67 5.80 15.66
C GLY A 160 -12.82 4.60 16.05
N LYS A 161 -12.40 3.77 15.08
CA LYS A 161 -11.48 2.62 15.30
C LYS A 161 -10.68 2.30 14.05
N ILE A 162 -9.48 1.83 14.26
CA ILE A 162 -8.60 1.31 13.21
C ILE A 162 -9.10 -0.07 12.77
N GLY A 163 -9.07 -0.35 11.49
CA GLY A 163 -9.48 -1.63 10.91
C GLY A 163 -8.48 -2.75 11.19
N GLY A 164 -8.97 -4.01 11.20
CA GLY A 164 -8.12 -5.19 11.43
C GLY A 164 -6.98 -5.30 10.41
N ARG A 165 -7.24 -5.00 9.14
CA ARG A 165 -6.23 -4.97 8.06
C ARG A 165 -5.14 -3.94 8.35
N THR A 166 -5.49 -2.74 8.78
CA THR A 166 -4.53 -1.69 9.12
C THR A 166 -3.65 -2.11 10.29
N HIS A 167 -4.23 -2.65 11.35
CA HIS A 167 -3.47 -3.19 12.48
C HIS A 167 -2.54 -4.35 12.09
N GLU A 168 -2.98 -5.24 11.21
CA GLU A 168 -2.14 -6.33 10.70
C GLU A 168 -0.91 -5.76 9.98
N ILE A 169 -1.11 -4.78 9.06
CA ILE A 169 -0.03 -4.17 8.29
C ILE A 169 0.94 -3.40 9.19
N GLN A 170 0.45 -2.62 10.17
CA GLN A 170 1.27 -1.93 11.16
C GLN A 170 2.18 -2.92 11.91
N ARG A 171 1.63 -4.05 12.33
CA ARG A 171 2.39 -5.10 13.02
C ARG A 171 3.42 -5.77 12.13
N LEU A 172 3.08 -6.00 10.86
CA LEU A 172 3.98 -6.56 9.84
C LEU A 172 5.16 -5.62 9.60
N ILE A 173 4.93 -4.33 9.34
CA ILE A 173 5.99 -3.33 9.15
C ILE A 173 6.88 -3.28 10.40
N GLY A 174 6.30 -3.09 11.58
CA GLY A 174 7.05 -3.00 12.83
C GLY A 174 7.90 -4.23 13.10
N ARG A 175 7.39 -5.46 12.83
CA ARG A 175 8.14 -6.71 12.97
C ARG A 175 9.30 -6.77 12.00
N SER A 176 9.06 -6.42 10.75
CA SER A 176 10.08 -6.41 9.70
C SER A 176 11.26 -5.51 10.08
N LEU A 177 10.98 -4.30 10.57
CA LEU A 177 12.00 -3.34 10.97
C LEU A 177 12.76 -3.80 12.23
N ARG A 178 12.05 -4.34 13.22
CA ARG A 178 12.70 -4.85 14.45
C ARG A 178 13.64 -6.01 14.21
N SER A 179 13.46 -6.80 13.16
CA SER A 179 14.34 -7.93 12.84
C SER A 179 15.76 -7.48 12.47
N VAL A 180 15.91 -6.26 11.94
CA VAL A 180 17.16 -5.72 11.43
C VAL A 180 17.78 -4.63 12.31
N VAL A 181 17.20 -4.31 13.47
CA VAL A 181 17.71 -3.30 14.40
C VAL A 181 18.21 -3.94 15.69
N ASP A 182 19.38 -3.49 16.16
CA ASP A 182 19.85 -3.78 17.50
C ASP A 182 19.22 -2.81 18.49
N MET A 183 18.26 -3.31 19.26
CA MET A 183 17.51 -2.49 20.22
C MET A 183 18.35 -2.04 21.41
N GLN A 184 19.45 -2.73 21.73
CA GLN A 184 20.37 -2.29 22.80
C GLN A 184 21.24 -1.13 22.33
N LEU A 185 21.75 -1.20 21.10
CA LEU A 185 22.51 -0.09 20.51
C LEU A 185 21.65 1.14 20.27
N LEU A 186 20.36 0.97 19.97
CA LEU A 186 19.40 2.08 19.84
C LEU A 186 19.24 2.83 21.18
N GLY A 187 19.36 2.11 22.32
CA GLY A 187 19.10 2.67 23.64
C GLY A 187 17.65 3.11 23.82
N GLU A 188 17.30 3.69 24.97
CA GLU A 188 15.91 4.07 25.28
C GLU A 188 15.38 5.21 24.39
N ARG A 189 15.20 4.93 23.13
CA ARG A 189 14.53 5.76 22.10
C ARG A 189 13.45 4.95 21.43
N THR A 190 12.39 5.62 21.03
CA THR A 190 11.34 5.04 20.16
C THR A 190 11.49 5.62 18.77
N VAL A 191 11.53 4.76 17.75
CA VAL A 191 11.42 5.18 16.36
C VAL A 191 10.05 4.79 15.86
N ILE A 192 9.28 5.77 15.41
CA ILE A 192 7.94 5.62 14.84
C ILE A 192 8.03 5.81 13.34
N LEU A 193 7.52 4.84 12.58
CA LEU A 193 7.47 4.89 11.13
C LEU A 193 6.02 5.15 10.71
N ASP A 194 5.74 6.32 10.15
CA ASP A 194 4.46 6.66 9.56
C ASP A 194 4.46 6.31 8.09
N CYS A 195 3.54 5.44 7.66
CA CYS A 195 3.43 4.95 6.29
C CYS A 195 2.07 5.31 5.70
N ASP A 196 2.03 6.34 4.86
CA ASP A 196 0.82 6.85 4.23
C ASP A 196 0.74 6.47 2.76
N VAL A 197 -0.28 5.69 2.39
CA VAL A 197 -0.53 5.34 1.00
C VAL A 197 -1.22 6.51 0.31
N ILE A 198 -0.50 7.16 -0.60
CA ILE A 198 -0.99 8.28 -1.41
C ILE A 198 -1.80 7.75 -2.60
N GLN A 199 -1.30 6.69 -3.25
CA GLN A 199 -1.95 6.03 -4.38
C GLN A 199 -1.68 4.52 -4.31
N ALA A 200 -2.73 3.72 -4.49
CA ALA A 200 -2.69 2.27 -4.41
C ALA A 200 -2.94 1.63 -5.78
N ASP A 201 -2.01 0.77 -6.21
CA ASP A 201 -2.11 -0.07 -7.39
C ASP A 201 -1.39 -1.41 -7.13
N GLY A 202 -1.82 -2.13 -6.10
CA GLY A 202 -1.16 -3.36 -5.61
C GLY A 202 0.16 -3.10 -4.86
N GLY A 203 0.57 -4.00 -3.98
CA GLY A 203 1.86 -3.97 -3.28
C GLY A 203 2.02 -2.82 -2.27
N THR A 204 0.95 -2.25 -1.72
CA THR A 204 1.06 -1.11 -0.79
C THR A 204 1.78 -1.46 0.51
N ARG A 205 1.56 -2.66 1.06
CA ARG A 205 2.22 -3.13 2.29
C ARG A 205 3.71 -3.40 2.07
N THR A 206 4.09 -3.96 0.93
CA THR A 206 5.48 -4.26 0.58
C THR A 206 6.27 -2.97 0.29
N ALA A 207 5.65 -2.02 -0.42
CA ALA A 207 6.21 -0.69 -0.62
C ALA A 207 6.38 0.07 0.71
N ALA A 208 5.42 -0.03 1.64
CA ALA A 208 5.51 0.56 2.97
C ALA A 208 6.69 -0.01 3.78
N ILE A 209 6.89 -1.34 3.78
CA ILE A 209 8.02 -1.98 4.46
C ILE A 209 9.35 -1.50 3.86
N THR A 210 9.46 -1.51 2.53
CA THR A 210 10.67 -1.12 1.80
C THR A 210 11.04 0.34 2.06
N GLY A 211 10.05 1.24 2.00
CA GLY A 211 10.25 2.67 2.27
C GLY A 211 10.55 2.95 3.74
N ALA A 212 9.82 2.33 4.65
CA ALA A 212 10.04 2.48 6.09
C ALA A 212 11.42 1.98 6.52
N ALA A 213 11.92 0.88 5.92
CA ALA A 213 13.26 0.40 6.17
C ALA A 213 14.34 1.43 5.75
N LEU A 214 14.15 2.06 4.59
CA LEU A 214 15.07 3.10 4.11
C LEU A 214 14.96 4.39 4.93
N ALA A 215 13.75 4.84 5.28
CA ALA A 215 13.54 6.00 6.15
C ALA A 215 14.16 5.78 7.54
N LEU A 216 14.00 4.59 8.10
CA LEU A 216 14.66 4.18 9.34
C LEU A 216 16.19 4.24 9.23
N ALA A 217 16.77 3.70 8.14
CA ALA A 217 18.22 3.72 7.91
C ALA A 217 18.77 5.16 7.85
N ILE A 218 18.06 6.06 7.14
CA ILE A 218 18.40 7.47 7.05
C ILE A 218 18.38 8.13 8.44
N ALA A 219 17.31 7.92 9.22
CA ALA A 219 17.16 8.50 10.56
C ALA A 219 18.23 7.99 11.53
N LEU A 220 18.55 6.69 11.49
CA LEU A 220 19.59 6.12 12.33
C LEU A 220 20.99 6.63 11.95
N ASN A 221 21.27 6.81 10.66
CA ASN A 221 22.52 7.42 10.20
C ASN A 221 22.64 8.88 10.62
N ALA A 222 21.54 9.63 10.65
CA ALA A 222 21.52 11.01 11.15
C ALA A 222 21.90 11.06 12.65
N LEU A 223 21.41 10.12 13.48
CA LEU A 223 21.83 10.02 14.89
C LEU A 223 23.32 9.73 15.06
N VAL A 224 23.89 8.89 14.20
CA VAL A 224 25.34 8.62 14.23
C VAL A 224 26.13 9.85 13.81
N THR A 225 25.72 10.52 12.74
CA THR A 225 26.35 11.74 12.24
C THR A 225 26.30 12.88 13.29
N ALA A 226 25.18 12.99 14.01
CA ALA A 226 25.03 13.97 15.10
C ALA A 226 25.79 13.56 16.39
N GLY A 227 26.46 12.40 16.43
CA GLY A 227 27.16 11.90 17.61
C GLY A 227 26.25 11.40 18.74
N ALA A 228 24.94 11.31 18.49
CA ALA A 228 23.96 10.79 19.47
C ALA A 228 24.06 9.27 19.64
N LEU A 229 24.56 8.57 18.64
CA LEU A 229 24.94 7.16 18.67
C LEU A 229 26.40 6.99 18.23
N LYS A 230 27.12 6.05 18.86
CA LYS A 230 28.53 5.75 18.50
C LYS A 230 28.62 4.98 17.18
N GLN A 231 27.62 4.19 16.88
CA GLN A 231 27.52 3.36 15.67
C GLN A 231 26.05 3.11 15.32
N SER A 232 25.79 2.77 14.07
CA SER A 232 24.43 2.49 13.62
C SER A 232 23.88 1.22 14.29
N PRO A 233 22.66 1.26 14.86
CA PRO A 233 21.99 0.07 15.34
C PRO A 233 21.38 -0.77 14.22
N LEU A 234 21.40 -0.30 12.97
CA LEU A 234 20.93 -1.08 11.82
C LEU A 234 21.94 -2.18 11.48
N LYS A 235 21.50 -3.44 11.57
CA LYS A 235 22.34 -4.62 11.27
C LYS A 235 22.49 -4.85 9.77
N GLN A 236 21.40 -4.66 9.03
CA GLN A 236 21.31 -4.87 7.59
C GLN A 236 20.02 -4.27 7.05
N LEU A 237 19.86 -4.24 5.73
CA LEU A 237 18.62 -3.81 5.08
C LEU A 237 17.56 -4.90 5.10
N VAL A 238 16.31 -4.47 5.07
CA VAL A 238 15.14 -5.32 4.88
C VAL A 238 14.25 -4.71 3.79
N ALA A 239 13.66 -5.55 2.98
CA ALA A 239 12.73 -5.12 1.94
C ALA A 239 11.62 -6.17 1.74
N ALA A 240 10.58 -5.80 1.01
CA ALA A 240 9.47 -6.67 0.72
C ALA A 240 8.99 -6.53 -0.73
N THR A 241 8.48 -7.63 -1.28
CA THR A 241 7.80 -7.64 -2.58
C THR A 241 6.59 -8.57 -2.53
N SER A 242 5.67 -8.41 -3.48
CA SER A 242 4.59 -9.37 -3.70
C SER A 242 4.96 -10.33 -4.84
N VAL A 243 4.48 -11.53 -4.75
CA VAL A 243 4.51 -12.55 -5.81
C VAL A 243 3.17 -13.28 -5.80
N GLY A 244 2.79 -13.89 -6.90
CA GLY A 244 1.56 -14.66 -6.94
C GLY A 244 1.45 -15.54 -8.17
N ILE A 245 0.37 -16.29 -8.26
CA ILE A 245 0.03 -17.12 -9.43
C ILE A 245 -1.21 -16.52 -10.08
N VAL A 246 -1.11 -16.18 -11.36
CA VAL A 246 -2.21 -15.65 -12.17
C VAL A 246 -2.25 -16.45 -13.47
N ASP A 247 -3.41 -17.06 -13.78
CA ASP A 247 -3.58 -17.96 -14.92
C ASP A 247 -2.47 -19.04 -14.99
N GLY A 248 -2.16 -19.67 -13.85
CA GLY A 248 -1.13 -20.70 -13.70
C GLY A 248 0.32 -20.22 -13.88
N THR A 249 0.54 -18.90 -13.98
CA THR A 249 1.88 -18.30 -14.16
C THR A 249 2.31 -17.58 -12.88
N ALA A 250 3.53 -17.90 -12.39
CA ALA A 250 4.14 -17.19 -11.28
C ALA A 250 4.60 -15.80 -11.71
N LEU A 251 4.16 -14.76 -11.01
CA LEU A 251 4.41 -13.36 -11.30
C LEU A 251 5.08 -12.65 -10.14
N LEU A 252 6.06 -11.81 -10.45
CA LEU A 252 6.71 -10.90 -9.50
C LEU A 252 6.01 -9.54 -9.50
N ASP A 253 5.82 -8.94 -8.32
CA ASP A 253 5.28 -7.60 -8.14
C ASP A 253 3.92 -7.40 -8.80
N LEU A 254 2.88 -7.93 -8.15
CA LEU A 254 1.51 -7.85 -8.63
C LEU A 254 1.00 -6.41 -8.55
N CYS A 255 0.47 -5.88 -9.66
CA CYS A 255 -0.38 -4.69 -9.64
C CYS A 255 -1.80 -5.07 -9.21
N TYR A 256 -2.68 -4.08 -8.97
CA TYR A 256 -4.03 -4.33 -8.47
C TYR A 256 -4.87 -5.24 -9.39
N GLU A 257 -4.72 -5.08 -10.71
CA GLU A 257 -5.43 -5.90 -11.70
C GLU A 257 -5.01 -7.38 -11.63
N GLU A 258 -3.71 -7.64 -11.44
CA GLU A 258 -3.15 -8.98 -11.28
C GLU A 258 -3.52 -9.58 -9.92
N ASP A 259 -3.37 -8.81 -8.85
CA ASP A 259 -3.68 -9.20 -7.46
C ASP A 259 -5.16 -9.61 -7.31
N SER A 260 -6.07 -8.85 -7.90
CA SER A 260 -7.52 -9.11 -7.83
C SER A 260 -7.97 -10.40 -8.54
N GLN A 261 -7.16 -10.95 -9.43
CA GLN A 261 -7.43 -12.17 -10.20
C GLN A 261 -6.57 -13.35 -9.76
N ALA A 262 -5.60 -13.11 -8.90
CA ALA A 262 -4.63 -14.11 -8.47
C ALA A 262 -5.29 -15.37 -7.89
N GLU A 263 -4.73 -16.51 -8.23
CA GLU A 263 -5.06 -17.81 -7.62
C GLU A 263 -4.33 -17.95 -6.28
N VAL A 264 -3.11 -17.40 -6.22
CA VAL A 264 -2.28 -17.30 -5.03
C VAL A 264 -1.71 -15.89 -4.93
N ASP A 265 -1.95 -15.20 -3.81
CA ASP A 265 -1.27 -13.97 -3.42
C ASP A 265 -0.29 -14.25 -2.30
N MET A 266 0.94 -13.75 -2.44
CA MET A 266 1.98 -13.93 -1.45
C MET A 266 2.81 -12.66 -1.29
N ASN A 267 3.05 -12.28 -0.04
CA ASN A 267 3.96 -11.20 0.33
C ASN A 267 5.19 -11.79 1.01
N VAL A 268 6.37 -11.39 0.58
CA VAL A 268 7.65 -11.88 1.08
C VAL A 268 8.46 -10.73 1.62
N VAL A 269 8.91 -10.87 2.86
CA VAL A 269 9.84 -9.93 3.53
C VAL A 269 11.16 -10.65 3.75
N MET A 270 12.23 -10.10 3.22
CA MET A 270 13.59 -10.65 3.36
C MET A 270 14.59 -9.59 3.83
N THR A 271 15.64 -10.09 4.45
CA THR A 271 16.85 -9.32 4.74
C THR A 271 17.83 -9.38 3.57
N ALA A 272 18.78 -8.44 3.52
CA ALA A 272 19.72 -8.33 2.40
C ALA A 272 20.67 -9.51 2.26
N ASP A 273 20.86 -10.32 3.33
CA ASP A 273 21.62 -11.57 3.32
C ASP A 273 20.76 -12.80 2.93
N GLY A 274 19.49 -12.61 2.56
CA GLY A 274 18.57 -13.65 2.11
C GLY A 274 17.76 -14.33 3.22
N GLY A 275 17.83 -13.83 4.45
CA GLY A 275 17.01 -14.31 5.56
C GLY A 275 15.53 -13.98 5.39
N LEU A 276 14.65 -14.96 5.52
CA LEU A 276 13.21 -14.75 5.54
C LEU A 276 12.78 -14.14 6.87
N VAL A 277 12.11 -13.00 6.84
CA VAL A 277 11.54 -12.34 8.02
C VAL A 277 10.08 -12.71 8.19
N GLU A 278 9.33 -12.67 7.09
CA GLU A 278 7.92 -13.04 7.07
C GLU A 278 7.49 -13.44 5.66
N THR A 279 6.62 -14.44 5.58
CA THR A 279 5.95 -14.84 4.35
C THR A 279 4.46 -14.97 4.65
N GLN A 280 3.64 -14.31 3.88
CA GLN A 280 2.18 -14.40 3.95
C GLN A 280 1.69 -14.88 2.58
N ALA A 281 1.13 -16.09 2.52
CA ALA A 281 0.63 -16.67 1.29
C ALA A 281 -0.82 -17.13 1.50
N THR A 282 -1.68 -16.78 0.56
CA THR A 282 -3.11 -17.15 0.56
C THR A 282 -3.46 -17.73 -0.80
N ALA A 283 -4.11 -18.91 -0.79
CA ALA A 283 -4.77 -19.43 -1.97
C ALA A 283 -6.19 -18.87 -2.03
N GLU A 284 -6.46 -18.02 -3.02
CA GLU A 284 -7.80 -17.46 -3.24
C GLU A 284 -8.71 -18.47 -3.94
N LYS A 285 -8.12 -19.40 -4.69
CA LYS A 285 -8.83 -20.46 -5.43
C LYS A 285 -8.15 -21.80 -5.18
N GLY A 286 -8.70 -22.60 -4.25
CA GLY A 286 -8.21 -23.96 -3.99
C GLY A 286 -7.00 -24.01 -3.08
N SER A 287 -5.91 -24.63 -3.53
CA SER A 287 -4.66 -24.79 -2.78
C SER A 287 -3.46 -24.73 -3.72
N PHE A 288 -2.30 -24.38 -3.22
CA PHE A 288 -1.05 -24.42 -3.96
C PHE A 288 -0.07 -25.40 -3.33
N SER A 289 0.80 -25.94 -4.15
CA SER A 289 1.76 -26.97 -3.75
C SER A 289 2.99 -26.39 -3.05
N ARG A 290 3.73 -27.25 -2.35
CA ARG A 290 5.02 -26.88 -1.77
C ARG A 290 6.04 -26.45 -2.83
N SER A 291 5.97 -27.01 -4.04
CA SER A 291 6.85 -26.63 -5.16
C SER A 291 6.57 -25.22 -5.64
N GLU A 292 5.29 -24.86 -5.78
CA GLU A 292 4.87 -23.48 -6.14
C GLU A 292 5.27 -22.49 -5.07
N LEU A 293 5.11 -22.82 -3.78
CA LEU A 293 5.58 -21.97 -2.68
C LEU A 293 7.08 -21.68 -2.79
N ASN A 294 7.90 -22.71 -3.02
CA ASN A 294 9.34 -22.54 -3.15
C ASN A 294 9.68 -21.67 -4.38
N GLY A 295 9.04 -21.91 -5.53
CA GLY A 295 9.23 -21.11 -6.74
C GLY A 295 8.83 -19.63 -6.56
N LEU A 296 7.77 -19.34 -5.79
CA LEU A 296 7.38 -17.97 -5.45
C LEU A 296 8.40 -17.30 -4.53
N ILE A 297 8.97 -18.02 -3.56
CA ILE A 297 10.03 -17.51 -2.70
C ILE A 297 11.29 -17.18 -3.52
N ASP A 298 11.70 -18.07 -4.41
CA ASP A 298 12.86 -17.86 -5.29
C ASP A 298 12.64 -16.64 -6.20
N LEU A 299 11.44 -16.50 -6.78
CA LEU A 299 11.08 -15.36 -7.61
C LEU A 299 11.09 -14.03 -6.82
N ALA A 300 10.58 -14.05 -5.58
CA ALA A 300 10.63 -12.90 -4.70
C ALA A 300 12.06 -12.52 -4.32
N GLN A 301 12.92 -13.51 -4.03
CA GLN A 301 14.33 -13.27 -3.72
C GLN A 301 15.07 -12.61 -4.87
N ASP A 302 14.80 -13.02 -6.11
CA ASP A 302 15.39 -12.41 -7.30
C ASP A 302 14.94 -10.95 -7.46
N GLY A 303 13.66 -10.66 -7.32
CA GLY A 303 13.14 -9.28 -7.38
C GLY A 303 13.64 -8.38 -6.26
N LEU A 304 13.85 -8.93 -5.07
CA LEU A 304 14.36 -8.18 -3.91
C LEU A 304 15.81 -7.71 -4.09
N LYS A 305 16.61 -8.36 -4.94
CA LYS A 305 17.97 -7.91 -5.27
C LYS A 305 17.96 -6.50 -5.87
N ASP A 306 17.01 -6.21 -6.75
CA ASP A 306 16.87 -4.89 -7.38
C ASP A 306 16.41 -3.84 -6.35
N ILE A 307 15.51 -4.21 -5.44
CA ILE A 307 15.07 -3.32 -4.36
C ILE A 307 16.22 -3.00 -3.42
N PHE A 308 17.02 -3.98 -3.01
CA PHE A 308 18.20 -3.75 -2.18
C PHE A 308 19.25 -2.89 -2.89
N ALA A 309 19.44 -3.08 -4.20
CA ALA A 309 20.33 -2.24 -4.98
C ALA A 309 19.85 -0.77 -4.97
N ALA A 310 18.54 -0.54 -5.14
CA ALA A 310 17.95 0.80 -5.07
C ALA A 310 18.10 1.43 -3.66
N GLN A 311 17.88 0.66 -2.59
CA GLN A 311 18.09 1.15 -1.21
C GLN A 311 19.56 1.52 -0.96
N ARG A 312 20.50 0.68 -1.39
CA ARG A 312 21.95 0.96 -1.28
C ARG A 312 22.35 2.21 -2.06
N ALA A 313 21.86 2.37 -3.27
CA ALA A 313 22.14 3.55 -4.09
C ALA A 313 21.70 4.85 -3.39
N VAL A 314 20.57 4.86 -2.68
CA VAL A 314 20.12 6.03 -1.90
C VAL A 314 21.00 6.26 -0.68
N LEU A 315 21.50 5.20 -0.03
CA LEU A 315 22.35 5.31 1.17
C LEU A 315 23.83 5.57 0.84
N GLY A 316 24.25 5.47 -0.42
CA GLY A 316 25.64 5.63 -0.85
C GLY A 316 26.55 4.47 -0.44
N THR A 317 25.99 3.24 -0.36
CA THR A 317 26.70 2.03 0.11
C THR A 317 26.65 0.88 -0.92
#